data_2e96519e96f6ac9094302906461d6441
#
_entry.id   2e96519e96f6ac9094302906461d6441
#
_cell.length_a   1.000
_cell.length_b   1.000
_cell.length_c   1.000
_cell.angle_alpha   90.00
_cell.angle_beta   90.00
_cell.angle_gamma   90.00
#
_symmetry.space_group_name_H-M   'P 1'
#
loop_
_entity.id
_entity.type
_entity.pdbx_description
1 polymer ?
#
loop_
_entity_poly.entity_id
_entity_poly.type
_entity_poly.pdbx_seq_one_letter_code
_entity_poly.pdbx_strand_id
1 'polypeptide(L)'
;MEASFWHERWQNQQIGFHRPQPHDMLCRYFKTFAKPGSLVFVPLCGKSNDLIWLMAQGYRVFGVELSELAVAQLFEENGLTAEITQQGVFKQYACGQLVVWVGDFFALTAQDLAEVDVWYDRAAMIALPPEMRSRYVKQLSEQLPPAAQGLLITLQYPVGFRQGPPFSVTEGEVESGFGQRFSIEQLESDEGVINGTSTEENPVTEHVYLLS
;
A
#
# COMPACT_ATOMS: atom_id res chain seq x y z
N MET A 1 -7.21 -15.00 3.30
CA MET A 1 -7.50 -14.26 4.55
C MET A 1 -8.86 -13.63 4.37
N GLU A 2 -9.74 -13.80 5.35
CA GLU A 2 -11.13 -13.35 5.26
C GLU A 2 -11.25 -11.85 5.59
N ALA A 3 -12.26 -11.17 5.03
CA ALA A 3 -12.55 -9.77 5.31
C ALA A 3 -12.77 -9.50 6.82
N SER A 4 -13.43 -10.44 7.52
CA SER A 4 -13.68 -10.38 8.97
C SER A 4 -12.39 -10.22 9.79
N PHE A 5 -11.29 -10.86 9.37
CA PHE A 5 -9.99 -10.75 10.04
C PHE A 5 -9.49 -9.29 10.11
N TRP A 6 -9.61 -8.54 9.01
CA TRP A 6 -9.19 -7.15 8.98
C TRP A 6 -10.17 -6.23 9.72
N HIS A 7 -11.47 -6.45 9.60
CA HIS A 7 -12.47 -5.71 10.37
C HIS A 7 -12.25 -5.85 11.88
N GLU A 8 -12.00 -7.07 12.35
CA GLU A 8 -11.68 -7.33 13.77
C GLU A 8 -10.41 -6.62 14.23
N ARG A 9 -9.34 -6.60 13.40
CA ARG A 9 -8.11 -5.88 13.74
C ARG A 9 -8.33 -4.39 13.89
N TRP A 10 -9.07 -3.78 12.99
CA TRP A 10 -9.42 -2.37 13.10
C TRP A 10 -10.29 -2.08 14.33
N GLN A 11 -11.30 -2.89 14.60
CA GLN A 11 -12.17 -2.76 15.78
C GLN A 11 -11.40 -2.92 17.10
N ASN A 12 -10.46 -3.87 17.14
CA ASN A 12 -9.67 -4.18 18.32
C ASN A 12 -8.38 -3.34 18.45
N GLN A 13 -8.18 -2.33 17.60
CA GLN A 13 -6.99 -1.47 17.57
C GLN A 13 -5.67 -2.27 17.41
N GLN A 14 -5.70 -3.42 16.75
CA GLN A 14 -4.52 -4.26 16.47
C GLN A 14 -3.82 -3.79 15.19
N ILE A 15 -3.40 -2.52 15.19
CA ILE A 15 -2.91 -1.77 14.03
C ILE A 15 -1.41 -1.45 14.13
N GLY A 16 -0.59 -2.40 14.57
CA GLY A 16 0.87 -2.22 14.70
C GLY A 16 1.60 -1.82 13.40
N PHE A 17 0.93 -1.94 12.25
CA PHE A 17 1.40 -1.46 10.95
C PHE A 17 1.16 0.05 10.71
N HIS A 18 0.29 0.68 11.51
CA HIS A 18 0.04 2.11 11.42
C HIS A 18 1.21 2.90 12.03
N ARG A 19 1.70 3.89 11.28
CA ARG A 19 2.80 4.77 11.70
C ARG A 19 2.28 6.19 11.93
N PRO A 20 2.74 6.89 12.99
CA PRO A 20 2.33 8.28 13.26
C PRO A 20 2.94 9.27 12.26
N GLN A 21 4.02 8.89 11.58
CA GLN A 21 4.71 9.69 10.57
C GLN A 21 4.67 8.96 9.22
N PRO A 22 4.75 9.70 8.10
CA PRO A 22 4.91 9.08 6.78
C PRO A 22 6.19 8.25 6.73
N HIS A 23 6.21 7.27 5.83
CA HIS A 23 7.33 6.36 5.70
C HIS A 23 8.57 7.07 5.14
N ASP A 24 9.74 6.87 5.77
CA ASP A 24 10.97 7.56 5.41
C ASP A 24 11.38 7.27 3.96
N MET A 25 11.21 6.04 3.48
CA MET A 25 11.53 5.63 2.11
C MET A 25 10.58 6.28 1.09
N LEU A 26 9.30 6.45 1.43
CA LEU A 26 8.37 7.25 0.62
C LEU A 26 8.89 8.69 0.48
N CYS A 27 9.23 9.32 1.60
CA CYS A 27 9.71 10.70 1.61
C CYS A 27 11.01 10.88 0.82
N ARG A 28 11.89 9.87 0.86
CA ARG A 28 13.22 9.88 0.20
C ARG A 28 13.12 9.68 -1.30
N TYR A 29 12.35 8.68 -1.75
CA TYR A 29 12.41 8.23 -3.13
C TYR A 29 11.28 8.74 -4.01
N PHE A 30 10.08 8.99 -3.47
CA PHE A 30 8.90 9.20 -4.29
C PHE A 30 9.04 10.34 -5.30
N LYS A 31 9.64 11.47 -4.88
CA LYS A 31 9.85 12.64 -5.73
C LYS A 31 10.93 12.47 -6.82
N THR A 32 11.72 11.39 -6.77
CA THR A 32 12.77 11.16 -7.77
C THR A 32 12.21 10.70 -9.11
N PHE A 33 11.01 10.11 -9.12
CA PHE A 33 10.36 9.57 -10.31
C PHE A 33 8.93 10.08 -10.50
N ALA A 34 8.17 10.35 -9.45
CA ALA A 34 6.79 10.83 -9.54
C ALA A 34 6.73 12.33 -9.83
N LYS A 35 5.97 12.72 -10.86
CA LYS A 35 5.79 14.12 -11.23
C LYS A 35 4.74 14.80 -10.35
N PRO A 36 4.90 16.09 -9.98
CA PRO A 36 3.87 16.84 -9.29
C PRO A 36 2.53 16.80 -10.02
N GLY A 37 1.44 16.61 -9.27
CA GLY A 37 0.08 16.51 -9.83
C GLY A 37 -0.32 15.11 -10.33
N SER A 38 0.62 14.13 -10.36
CA SER A 38 0.30 12.74 -10.67
C SER A 38 -0.80 12.18 -9.78
N LEU A 39 -1.61 11.28 -10.33
CA LEU A 39 -2.54 10.46 -9.56
C LEU A 39 -1.81 9.25 -8.98
N VAL A 40 -1.74 9.22 -7.66
CA VAL A 40 -1.08 8.14 -6.89
C VAL A 40 -2.13 7.18 -6.36
N PHE A 41 -2.07 5.93 -6.79
CA PHE A 41 -2.90 4.85 -6.27
C PHE A 41 -2.24 4.18 -5.06
N VAL A 42 -2.98 4.03 -3.97
CA VAL A 42 -2.52 3.38 -2.73
C VAL A 42 -3.47 2.22 -2.39
N PRO A 43 -3.12 0.98 -2.74
CA PRO A 43 -3.94 -0.19 -2.43
C PRO A 43 -3.91 -0.52 -0.93
N LEU A 44 -5.02 -1.04 -0.39
CA LEU A 44 -5.18 -1.49 1.00
C LEU A 44 -4.65 -0.46 2.01
N CYS A 45 -5.01 0.80 1.78
CA CYS A 45 -4.32 1.96 2.33
C CYS A 45 -4.51 2.16 3.85
N GLY A 46 -5.49 1.51 4.46
CA GLY A 46 -5.82 1.74 5.86
C GLY A 46 -6.08 3.21 6.17
N LYS A 47 -5.56 3.67 7.30
CA LYS A 47 -5.50 5.09 7.68
C LYS A 47 -4.06 5.65 7.63
N SER A 48 -3.28 5.25 6.61
CA SER A 48 -1.87 5.61 6.53
C SER A 48 -1.65 7.12 6.38
N ASN A 49 -0.75 7.67 7.20
CA ASN A 49 -0.30 9.06 7.08
C ASN A 49 0.51 9.31 5.79
N ASP A 50 0.89 8.25 5.07
CA ASP A 50 1.51 8.34 3.74
C ASP A 50 0.58 9.03 2.74
N LEU A 51 -0.76 8.80 2.81
CA LEU A 51 -1.74 9.45 1.95
C LEU A 51 -1.77 10.97 2.21
N ILE A 52 -1.71 11.35 3.47
CA ILE A 52 -1.71 12.77 3.88
C ILE A 52 -0.44 13.47 3.41
N TRP A 53 0.70 12.78 3.55
CA TRP A 53 1.97 13.30 3.05
C TRP A 53 1.94 13.47 1.52
N LEU A 54 1.48 12.47 0.77
CA LEU A 54 1.34 12.54 -0.69
C LEU A 54 0.48 13.74 -1.11
N MET A 55 -0.68 13.92 -0.49
CA MET A 55 -1.56 15.07 -0.72
C MET A 55 -0.85 16.38 -0.42
N ALA A 56 -0.12 16.49 0.70
CA ALA A 56 0.64 17.69 1.08
C ALA A 56 1.79 18.01 0.12
N GLN A 57 2.30 17.00 -0.64
CA GLN A 57 3.29 17.21 -1.70
C GLN A 57 2.66 17.61 -3.05
N GLY A 58 1.33 17.76 -3.12
CA GLY A 58 0.62 18.20 -4.32
C GLY A 58 0.23 17.08 -5.28
N TYR A 59 0.25 15.82 -4.83
CA TYR A 59 -0.27 14.69 -5.60
C TYR A 59 -1.78 14.55 -5.43
N ARG A 60 -2.45 14.04 -6.46
CA ARG A 60 -3.81 13.49 -6.33
C ARG A 60 -3.66 12.08 -5.75
N VAL A 61 -4.44 11.74 -4.74
CA VAL A 61 -4.32 10.46 -4.03
C VAL A 61 -5.62 9.68 -4.14
N PHE A 62 -5.52 8.46 -4.63
CA PHE A 62 -6.61 7.50 -4.71
C PHE A 62 -6.28 6.27 -3.88
N GLY A 63 -6.98 6.06 -2.78
CA GLY A 63 -6.85 4.89 -1.92
C GLY A 63 -7.99 3.91 -2.09
N VAL A 64 -7.74 2.62 -1.84
CA VAL A 64 -8.79 1.62 -1.61
C VAL A 64 -8.54 0.90 -0.29
N GLU A 65 -9.59 0.78 0.52
CA GLU A 65 -9.53 0.14 1.85
C GLU A 65 -10.82 -0.65 2.11
N LEU A 66 -10.69 -1.83 2.69
CA LEU A 66 -11.82 -2.70 3.01
C LEU A 66 -12.61 -2.19 4.23
N SER A 67 -11.90 -1.63 5.22
CA SER A 67 -12.48 -1.20 6.49
C SER A 67 -12.96 0.24 6.42
N GLU A 68 -14.27 0.44 6.44
CA GLU A 68 -14.86 1.80 6.55
C GLU A 68 -14.41 2.51 7.82
N LEU A 69 -14.23 1.77 8.93
CA LEU A 69 -13.72 2.32 10.19
C LEU A 69 -12.33 2.96 10.02
N ALA A 70 -11.44 2.28 9.27
CA ALA A 70 -10.12 2.82 9.00
C ALA A 70 -10.18 4.11 8.19
N VAL A 71 -11.03 4.15 7.16
CA VAL A 71 -11.20 5.33 6.31
C VAL A 71 -11.82 6.49 7.11
N ALA A 72 -12.86 6.23 7.90
CA ALA A 72 -13.46 7.26 8.75
C ALA A 72 -12.43 7.86 9.72
N GLN A 73 -11.61 7.02 10.37
CA GLN A 73 -10.53 7.45 11.25
C GLN A 73 -9.45 8.26 10.50
N LEU A 74 -9.09 7.88 9.27
CA LEU A 74 -8.13 8.65 8.44
C LEU A 74 -8.60 10.11 8.28
N PHE A 75 -9.86 10.31 7.93
CA PHE A 75 -10.40 11.64 7.74
C PHE A 75 -10.55 12.41 9.07
N GLU A 76 -11.09 11.77 10.10
CA GLU A 76 -11.30 12.37 11.42
C GLU A 76 -9.98 12.82 12.07
N GLU A 77 -8.98 11.91 12.14
CA GLU A 77 -7.70 12.17 12.79
C GLU A 77 -6.88 13.26 12.09
N ASN A 78 -7.14 13.50 10.80
CA ASN A 78 -6.48 14.56 10.02
C ASN A 78 -7.35 15.82 9.83
N GLY A 79 -8.50 15.91 10.51
CA GLY A 79 -9.39 17.08 10.44
C GLY A 79 -10.01 17.31 9.06
N LEU A 80 -10.13 16.27 8.24
CA LEU A 80 -10.69 16.34 6.89
C LEU A 80 -12.20 16.10 6.93
N THR A 81 -12.96 16.96 6.28
CA THR A 81 -14.41 16.77 6.09
C THR A 81 -14.65 16.05 4.78
N ALA A 82 -15.09 14.80 4.85
CA ALA A 82 -15.33 13.99 3.67
C ALA A 82 -16.69 14.31 3.03
N GLU A 83 -16.71 14.49 1.71
CA GLU A 83 -17.88 14.25 0.89
C GLU A 83 -18.01 12.74 0.70
N ILE A 84 -19.17 12.17 1.06
CA ILE A 84 -19.40 10.73 0.99
C ILE A 84 -20.42 10.44 -0.10
N THR A 85 -20.03 9.64 -1.10
CA THR A 85 -20.88 9.25 -2.23
C THR A 85 -20.77 7.75 -2.51
N GLN A 86 -21.57 7.26 -3.48
CA GLN A 86 -21.51 5.88 -3.94
C GLN A 86 -20.89 5.84 -5.34
N GLN A 87 -19.88 4.96 -5.52
CA GLN A 87 -19.22 4.71 -6.80
C GLN A 87 -19.30 3.22 -7.13
N GLY A 88 -20.33 2.82 -7.90
CA GLY A 88 -20.59 1.41 -8.17
C GLY A 88 -20.78 0.62 -6.89
N VAL A 89 -19.89 -0.35 -6.63
CA VAL A 89 -19.90 -1.19 -5.43
C VAL A 89 -19.14 -0.57 -4.26
N PHE A 90 -18.42 0.55 -4.47
CA PHE A 90 -17.62 1.22 -3.47
C PHE A 90 -18.34 2.41 -2.86
N LYS A 91 -18.11 2.63 -1.57
CA LYS A 91 -18.46 3.87 -0.89
C LYS A 91 -17.24 4.80 -0.95
N GLN A 92 -17.42 5.99 -1.52
CA GLN A 92 -16.33 6.96 -1.69
C GLN A 92 -16.31 7.97 -0.57
N TYR A 93 -15.14 8.25 -0.05
CA TYR A 93 -14.80 9.37 0.82
C TYR A 93 -13.88 10.30 0.06
N ALA A 94 -14.22 11.59 -0.10
CA ALA A 94 -13.43 12.55 -0.85
C ALA A 94 -13.24 13.86 -0.08
N CYS A 95 -12.02 14.40 -0.10
CA CYS A 95 -11.69 15.73 0.41
C CYS A 95 -10.51 16.32 -0.39
N GLY A 96 -10.76 17.37 -1.16
CA GLY A 96 -9.73 17.99 -1.99
C GLY A 96 -9.11 17.00 -2.99
N GLN A 97 -7.82 16.73 -2.84
CA GLN A 97 -7.08 15.81 -3.73
C GLN A 97 -7.05 14.36 -3.21
N LEU A 98 -7.65 14.07 -2.06
CA LEU A 98 -7.75 12.72 -1.48
C LEU A 98 -9.10 12.10 -1.77
N VAL A 99 -9.07 10.95 -2.41
CA VAL A 99 -10.22 10.07 -2.61
C VAL A 99 -9.88 8.71 -2.05
N VAL A 100 -10.75 8.15 -1.21
CA VAL A 100 -10.61 6.77 -0.73
C VAL A 100 -11.92 6.02 -0.98
N TRP A 101 -11.80 4.89 -1.65
CA TRP A 101 -12.91 3.98 -1.85
C TRP A 101 -12.90 2.88 -0.79
N VAL A 102 -14.05 2.71 -0.13
CA VAL A 102 -14.30 1.62 0.82
C VAL A 102 -14.88 0.44 0.07
N GLY A 103 -14.18 -0.69 0.07
CA GLY A 103 -14.61 -1.91 -0.59
C GLY A 103 -13.47 -2.90 -0.85
N ASP A 104 -13.82 -3.98 -1.54
CA ASP A 104 -12.86 -5.02 -1.89
C ASP A 104 -11.93 -4.55 -3.02
N PHE A 105 -10.63 -4.53 -2.77
CA PHE A 105 -9.60 -4.24 -3.77
C PHE A 105 -9.77 -5.08 -5.05
N PHE A 106 -10.18 -6.34 -4.91
CA PHE A 106 -10.35 -7.24 -6.04
C PHE A 106 -11.58 -6.93 -6.93
N ALA A 107 -12.44 -5.99 -6.50
CA ALA A 107 -13.54 -5.50 -7.31
C ALA A 107 -13.14 -4.32 -8.22
N LEU A 108 -11.93 -3.77 -8.08
CA LEU A 108 -11.42 -2.72 -8.96
C LEU A 108 -11.22 -3.22 -10.38
N THR A 109 -11.52 -2.36 -11.34
CA THR A 109 -11.37 -2.61 -12.77
C THR A 109 -10.31 -1.69 -13.38
N ALA A 110 -9.84 -2.01 -14.61
CA ALA A 110 -8.94 -1.14 -15.34
C ALA A 110 -9.51 0.26 -15.60
N GLN A 111 -10.84 0.38 -15.71
CA GLN A 111 -11.50 1.67 -15.86
C GLN A 111 -11.35 2.53 -14.60
N ASP A 112 -11.41 1.93 -13.40
CA ASP A 112 -11.25 2.64 -12.14
C ASP A 112 -9.82 3.14 -11.92
N LEU A 113 -8.83 2.46 -12.51
CA LEU A 113 -7.41 2.79 -12.42
C LEU A 113 -6.85 3.49 -13.66
N ALA A 114 -7.68 3.83 -14.65
CA ALA A 114 -7.25 4.30 -15.97
C ALA A 114 -6.39 5.58 -15.94
N GLU A 115 -6.56 6.44 -14.94
CA GLU A 115 -5.81 7.69 -14.77
C GLU A 115 -4.61 7.58 -13.82
N VAL A 116 -4.31 6.38 -13.30
CA VAL A 116 -3.20 6.20 -12.35
C VAL A 116 -1.86 6.38 -13.06
N ASP A 117 -1.08 7.32 -12.58
CA ASP A 117 0.29 7.57 -13.04
C ASP A 117 1.31 6.78 -12.22
N VAL A 118 1.06 6.69 -10.90
CA VAL A 118 1.97 6.06 -9.94
C VAL A 118 1.16 5.25 -8.94
N TRP A 119 1.71 4.14 -8.48
CA TRP A 119 1.16 3.41 -7.34
C TRP A 119 2.19 3.27 -6.21
N TYR A 120 1.70 3.19 -4.98
CA TYR A 120 2.52 3.07 -3.78
C TYR A 120 2.02 1.94 -2.90
N ASP A 121 2.86 0.94 -2.70
CA ASP A 121 2.58 -0.20 -1.83
C ASP A 121 3.53 -0.21 -0.63
N ARG A 122 2.99 0.06 0.51
CA ARG A 122 3.63 -0.17 1.80
C ARG A 122 2.63 -0.81 2.74
N ALA A 123 2.99 -1.93 3.32
CA ALA A 123 2.15 -2.72 4.21
C ALA A 123 0.90 -3.34 3.54
N ALA A 124 0.78 -3.30 2.22
CA ALA A 124 -0.30 -3.96 1.48
C ALA A 124 0.10 -5.38 1.05
N MET A 125 1.08 -5.53 0.17
CA MET A 125 1.53 -6.85 -0.29
C MET A 125 1.93 -7.78 0.87
N ILE A 126 2.69 -7.25 1.83
CA ILE A 126 3.15 -8.00 3.02
C ILE A 126 2.03 -8.35 4.02
N ALA A 127 0.84 -7.74 3.87
CA ALA A 127 -0.33 -8.07 4.68
C ALA A 127 -1.06 -9.33 4.21
N LEU A 128 -0.77 -9.80 3.00
CA LEU A 128 -1.49 -10.87 2.33
C LEU A 128 -0.71 -12.20 2.41
N PRO A 129 -1.39 -13.33 2.70
CA PRO A 129 -0.77 -14.65 2.61
C PRO A 129 -0.44 -15.00 1.15
N PRO A 130 0.50 -15.94 0.89
CA PRO A 130 1.04 -16.21 -0.45
C PRO A 130 0.00 -16.40 -1.55
N GLU A 131 -1.08 -17.13 -1.29
CA GLU A 131 -2.14 -17.39 -2.28
C GLU A 131 -2.89 -16.11 -2.67
N MET A 132 -3.08 -15.20 -1.72
CA MET A 132 -3.72 -13.91 -1.99
C MET A 132 -2.76 -12.94 -2.67
N ARG A 133 -1.46 -12.97 -2.33
CA ARG A 133 -0.45 -12.13 -2.97
C ARG A 133 -0.36 -12.38 -4.48
N SER A 134 -0.41 -13.64 -4.91
CA SER A 134 -0.41 -13.96 -6.35
C SER A 134 -1.59 -13.32 -7.09
N ARG A 135 -2.78 -13.32 -6.47
CA ARG A 135 -3.96 -12.63 -7.02
C ARG A 135 -3.80 -11.10 -7.00
N TYR A 136 -3.24 -10.58 -5.91
CA TYR A 136 -2.99 -9.14 -5.73
C TYR A 136 -2.02 -8.60 -6.78
N VAL A 137 -0.88 -9.26 -6.97
CA VAL A 137 0.13 -8.91 -7.97
C VAL A 137 -0.46 -8.97 -9.38
N LYS A 138 -1.23 -10.04 -9.68
CA LYS A 138 -1.94 -10.17 -10.95
C LYS A 138 -2.91 -9.02 -11.18
N GLN A 139 -3.73 -8.66 -10.17
CA GLN A 139 -4.67 -7.56 -10.25
C GLN A 139 -3.96 -6.23 -10.56
N LEU A 140 -2.89 -5.89 -9.83
CA LEU A 140 -2.10 -4.69 -10.11
C LEU A 140 -1.51 -4.71 -11.52
N SER A 141 -0.88 -5.82 -11.92
CA SER A 141 -0.23 -5.96 -13.22
C SER A 141 -1.19 -5.84 -14.40
N GLU A 142 -2.42 -6.34 -14.26
CA GLU A 142 -3.42 -6.34 -15.34
C GLU A 142 -4.27 -5.06 -15.39
N GLN A 143 -4.51 -4.41 -14.24
CA GLN A 143 -5.45 -3.29 -14.18
C GLN A 143 -4.77 -1.91 -14.24
N LEU A 144 -3.49 -1.82 -13.85
CA LEU A 144 -2.77 -0.54 -13.92
C LEU A 144 -2.43 -0.16 -15.38
N PRO A 145 -2.44 1.15 -15.72
CA PRO A 145 -2.04 1.64 -17.02
C PRO A 145 -0.62 1.19 -17.40
N PRO A 146 -0.33 0.96 -18.69
CA PRO A 146 0.98 0.51 -19.15
C PRO A 146 2.17 1.38 -18.71
N ALA A 147 1.97 2.68 -18.55
CA ALA A 147 3.00 3.63 -18.17
C ALA A 147 3.08 3.89 -16.65
N ALA A 148 2.22 3.24 -15.86
CA ALA A 148 2.21 3.45 -14.40
C ALA A 148 3.51 2.92 -13.78
N GLN A 149 4.11 3.73 -12.90
CA GLN A 149 5.30 3.36 -12.12
C GLN A 149 4.91 3.06 -10.68
N GLY A 150 5.68 2.23 -9.98
CA GLY A 150 5.39 1.84 -8.60
C GLY A 150 6.56 2.01 -7.65
N LEU A 151 6.26 2.43 -6.43
CA LEU A 151 7.16 2.30 -5.29
C LEU A 151 6.63 1.21 -4.38
N LEU A 152 7.36 0.09 -4.31
CA LEU A 152 7.01 -1.06 -3.49
C LEU A 152 7.97 -1.19 -2.32
N ILE A 153 7.44 -1.30 -1.10
CA ILE A 153 8.21 -1.53 0.11
C ILE A 153 7.80 -2.89 0.70
N THR A 154 8.76 -3.80 0.79
CA THR A 154 8.55 -5.15 1.32
C THR A 154 9.38 -5.41 2.56
N LEU A 155 9.06 -6.51 3.24
CA LEU A 155 9.83 -7.04 4.36
C LEU A 155 10.28 -8.46 4.03
N GLN A 156 11.55 -8.77 4.29
CA GLN A 156 12.08 -10.12 4.22
C GLN A 156 12.63 -10.54 5.57
N TYR A 157 12.32 -11.77 5.96
CA TYR A 157 12.85 -12.40 7.18
C TYR A 157 12.91 -13.92 7.02
N PRO A 158 13.70 -14.64 7.86
CA PRO A 158 13.86 -16.08 7.75
C PRO A 158 12.54 -16.87 7.86
N VAL A 159 12.45 -17.96 7.10
CA VAL A 159 11.29 -18.86 7.12
C VAL A 159 11.07 -19.40 8.55
N GLY A 160 9.84 -19.36 9.00
CA GLY A 160 9.45 -19.86 10.34
C GLY A 160 9.62 -18.82 11.46
N PHE A 161 10.21 -17.65 11.21
CA PHE A 161 10.37 -16.61 12.23
C PHE A 161 9.02 -16.00 12.64
N ARG A 162 8.11 -15.80 11.68
CA ARG A 162 6.76 -15.27 11.92
C ARG A 162 5.73 -15.95 11.04
N GLN A 163 4.49 -16.00 11.54
CA GLN A 163 3.36 -16.50 10.76
C GLN A 163 2.64 -15.43 9.94
N GLY A 164 3.00 -14.14 10.16
CA GLY A 164 2.34 -13.00 9.52
C GLY A 164 0.91 -12.70 10.01
N PRO A 165 0.29 -11.59 9.59
CA PRO A 165 0.92 -10.46 8.93
C PRO A 165 1.83 -9.63 9.88
N PRO A 166 2.86 -8.93 9.40
CA PRO A 166 3.33 -8.94 8.03
C PRO A 166 3.99 -10.26 7.64
N PHE A 167 3.82 -10.67 6.38
CA PHE A 167 4.46 -11.86 5.80
C PHE A 167 5.79 -11.48 5.14
N SER A 168 6.77 -12.39 5.19
CA SER A 168 8.02 -12.24 4.44
C SER A 168 7.73 -12.30 2.94
N VAL A 169 8.32 -11.37 2.19
CA VAL A 169 8.31 -11.31 0.72
C VAL A 169 9.75 -11.26 0.25
N THR A 170 10.15 -12.26 -0.54
CA THR A 170 11.52 -12.33 -1.06
C THR A 170 11.68 -11.53 -2.34
N GLU A 171 12.92 -11.14 -2.67
CA GLU A 171 13.28 -10.53 -3.96
C GLU A 171 12.80 -11.40 -5.14
N GLY A 172 13.05 -12.72 -5.07
CA GLY A 172 12.58 -13.66 -6.10
C GLY A 172 11.06 -13.70 -6.25
N GLU A 173 10.28 -13.43 -5.19
CA GLU A 173 8.83 -13.30 -5.27
C GLU A 173 8.42 -11.99 -5.96
N VAL A 174 9.12 -10.88 -5.71
CA VAL A 174 8.90 -9.61 -6.41
C VAL A 174 9.23 -9.76 -7.90
N GLU A 175 10.38 -10.32 -8.23
CA GLU A 175 10.82 -10.58 -9.60
C GLU A 175 9.85 -11.48 -10.37
N SER A 176 9.45 -12.61 -9.78
CA SER A 176 8.53 -13.55 -10.43
C SER A 176 7.12 -13.00 -10.60
N GLY A 177 6.70 -12.12 -9.68
CA GLY A 177 5.37 -11.53 -9.69
C GLY A 177 5.23 -10.35 -10.66
N PHE A 178 6.17 -9.43 -10.63
CA PHE A 178 6.09 -8.17 -11.37
C PHE A 178 7.00 -8.09 -12.59
N GLY A 179 8.07 -8.92 -12.67
CA GLY A 179 9.12 -8.81 -13.70
C GLY A 179 8.67 -9.04 -15.14
N GLN A 180 7.51 -9.67 -15.37
CA GLN A 180 6.93 -9.76 -16.71
C GLN A 180 6.30 -8.45 -17.20
N ARG A 181 5.94 -7.58 -16.25
CA ARG A 181 5.17 -6.37 -16.50
C ARG A 181 6.00 -5.11 -16.31
N PHE A 182 6.91 -5.12 -15.33
CA PHE A 182 7.72 -3.98 -14.92
C PHE A 182 9.20 -4.31 -14.99
N SER A 183 10.01 -3.29 -15.30
CA SER A 183 11.42 -3.29 -14.94
C SER A 183 11.54 -3.03 -13.45
N ILE A 184 12.30 -3.83 -12.72
CA ILE A 184 12.42 -3.77 -11.27
C ILE A 184 13.81 -3.29 -10.92
N GLU A 185 13.90 -2.17 -10.19
CA GLU A 185 15.13 -1.63 -9.64
C GLU A 185 15.04 -1.62 -8.11
N GLN A 186 15.96 -2.29 -7.43
CA GLN A 186 16.06 -2.20 -5.97
C GLN A 186 16.81 -0.92 -5.61
N LEU A 187 16.09 0.04 -5.00
CA LEU A 187 16.63 1.34 -4.61
C LEU A 187 17.40 1.28 -3.29
N GLU A 188 16.89 0.50 -2.34
CA GLU A 188 17.47 0.39 -1.00
C GLU A 188 17.14 -0.97 -0.38
N SER A 189 18.05 -1.43 0.47
CA SER A 189 17.86 -2.58 1.35
C SER A 189 18.43 -2.22 2.72
N ASP A 190 17.57 -2.13 3.71
CA ASP A 190 17.95 -1.78 5.08
C ASP A 190 17.70 -2.98 6.02
N GLU A 191 18.77 -3.47 6.63
CA GLU A 191 18.72 -4.50 7.69
C GLU A 191 18.29 -3.88 9.03
N GLY A 192 17.54 -2.81 8.98
CA GLY A 192 17.11 -2.05 10.14
C GLY A 192 16.22 -2.82 11.09
N VAL A 193 16.22 -2.34 12.33
CA VAL A 193 15.30 -2.77 13.37
C VAL A 193 13.92 -2.21 13.08
N ILE A 194 13.06 -3.00 12.43
CA ILE A 194 11.66 -2.64 12.28
C ILE A 194 10.95 -2.93 13.61
N ASN A 195 10.66 -1.88 14.37
CA ASN A 195 9.94 -1.94 15.65
C ASN A 195 10.56 -2.89 16.68
N GLY A 196 11.89 -2.94 16.79
CA GLY A 196 12.59 -3.75 17.78
C GLY A 196 12.47 -5.26 17.58
N THR A 197 12.14 -5.71 16.38
CA THR A 197 11.87 -7.12 16.08
C THR A 197 12.96 -7.83 15.28
N SER A 198 13.93 -7.09 14.73
CA SER A 198 15.11 -7.66 14.09
C SER A 198 16.15 -8.03 15.15
N THR A 199 16.74 -9.20 15.03
CA THR A 199 17.88 -9.66 15.86
C THR A 199 18.96 -10.21 14.95
N GLU A 200 20.20 -10.38 15.48
CA GLU A 200 21.30 -11.01 14.72
C GLU A 200 20.93 -12.42 14.21
N GLU A 201 20.15 -13.18 15.00
CA GLU A 201 19.70 -14.53 14.62
C GLU A 201 18.55 -14.50 13.61
N ASN A 202 17.70 -13.48 13.65
CA ASN A 202 16.53 -13.32 12.81
C ASN A 202 16.47 -11.90 12.24
N PRO A 203 17.33 -11.58 11.26
CA PRO A 203 17.33 -10.26 10.64
C PRO A 203 16.00 -10.03 9.88
N VAL A 204 15.46 -8.84 10.04
CA VAL A 204 14.31 -8.36 9.25
C VAL A 204 14.83 -7.25 8.35
N THR A 205 14.76 -7.48 7.05
CA THR A 205 15.23 -6.53 6.03
C THR A 205 14.04 -5.86 5.36
N GLU A 206 14.07 -4.55 5.27
CA GLU A 206 13.14 -3.78 4.45
C GLU A 206 13.77 -3.53 3.08
N HIS A 207 13.04 -3.85 2.02
CA HIS A 207 13.47 -3.62 0.65
C HIS A 207 12.57 -2.60 -0.01
N VAL A 208 13.17 -1.71 -0.79
CA VAL A 208 12.48 -0.67 -1.57
C VAL A 208 12.77 -0.88 -3.04
N TYR A 209 11.71 -0.99 -3.83
CA TYR A 209 11.80 -1.21 -5.27
C TYR A 209 11.08 -0.10 -6.03
N LEU A 210 11.71 0.36 -7.12
CA LEU A 210 11.05 1.10 -8.19
C LEU A 210 10.67 0.12 -9.30
N LEU A 211 9.39 0.13 -9.67
CA LEU A 211 8.81 -0.65 -10.76
C LEU A 211 8.40 0.30 -11.89
N SER A 212 8.96 0.13 -13.08
CA SER A 212 8.74 1.04 -14.23
C SER A 212 8.51 0.32 -15.54
#